data_24eb8a04dd1a33c4ccb45601f7cd37a8
#
_entry.id   24eb8a04dd1a33c4ccb45601f7cd37a8
#
_cell.length_a   1.000
_cell.length_b   1.000
_cell.length_c   1.000
_cell.angle_alpha   90.00
_cell.angle_beta   90.00
_cell.angle_gamma   90.00
#
_symmetry.space_group_name_H-M   'P 1'
#
loop_
_entity.id
_entity.type
_entity.pdbx_description
1 polymer ?
#
loop_
_entity_poly.entity_id
_entity_poly.type
_entity_poly.pdbx_seq_one_letter_code
_entity_poly.pdbx_strand_id
1 'polypeptide(L)'
;MSSNEDVKSAIDNVSVAEDYKNIKVDTKLKFMAWYDIQEAAPSVELFKSMYGTPKNKPEGYESVADENVFVNVRVSNYANRYVDLAKLVQSDDSPDTFPFETSNYPYGIYQNLFQPIDGVIDTTTDDWADYKNIIDMFNWGGKVYTPIVDVNPATLLWYRKSIIEENGFDDPWELFEKGEWTWSKCIEMARKFTDPDNAKYAFDGYGLDHAFIATTGKPLIGLESGKLVSNLNDANIEKCMDMLRTFDDTQEQLRYPREIENNWAPSYPEWVNGNTLFLEDGTWRYEETWRLYKKKQKWDDDEINFVPFPQMDGADTYYQEMKQDAFMFVSGSKNADGYKAWIYANLLASKDEEVKKAGRQQSIDEFDWTDTLLDRLDKLKDPTTFSAVFEFKNGIGADIADSSTGENPVGHLTSDVVMGGSSFATVREENRGVIEARIKELNATVS
;
A
#
# COMPACT_ATOMS: atom_id res chain seq x y z
N MET A 1 -4.76 -8.43 -31.35
CA MET A 1 -4.06 -9.43 -30.53
C MET A 1 -4.68 -9.36 -29.15
N SER A 2 -4.67 -10.44 -28.37
CA SER A 2 -5.10 -10.29 -26.97
C SER A 2 -4.03 -9.53 -26.19
N SER A 3 -4.38 -8.79 -25.13
CA SER A 3 -3.43 -8.07 -24.28
C SER A 3 -2.31 -8.99 -23.76
N ASN A 4 -2.60 -10.26 -23.57
CA ASN A 4 -1.63 -11.29 -23.18
C ASN A 4 -0.59 -11.61 -24.28
N GLU A 5 -0.97 -11.55 -25.56
CA GLU A 5 -0.03 -11.73 -26.67
C GLU A 5 0.90 -10.52 -26.81
N ASP A 6 0.40 -9.32 -26.52
CA ASP A 6 1.21 -8.10 -26.52
C ASP A 6 2.23 -8.10 -25.38
N VAL A 7 1.87 -8.55 -24.18
CA VAL A 7 2.82 -8.77 -23.07
C VAL A 7 3.89 -9.79 -23.45
N LYS A 8 3.55 -10.93 -24.02
CA LYS A 8 4.53 -11.93 -24.46
C LYS A 8 5.47 -11.40 -25.55
N SER A 9 4.94 -10.63 -26.49
CA SER A 9 5.76 -10.01 -27.55
C SER A 9 6.73 -8.95 -26.99
N ALA A 10 6.32 -8.16 -26.00
CA ALA A 10 7.20 -7.20 -25.35
C ALA A 10 8.35 -7.89 -24.61
N ILE A 11 8.07 -9.00 -23.95
CA ILE A 11 9.02 -9.78 -23.15
C ILE A 11 10.14 -10.40 -24.01
N ASP A 12 9.85 -10.81 -25.24
CA ASP A 12 10.84 -11.42 -26.14
C ASP A 12 12.02 -10.50 -26.44
N ASN A 13 11.88 -9.20 -26.22
CA ASN A 13 12.91 -8.20 -26.50
C ASN A 13 13.58 -7.63 -25.24
N VAL A 14 13.22 -8.10 -24.05
CA VAL A 14 13.77 -7.56 -22.79
C VAL A 14 15.25 -7.91 -22.64
N SER A 15 16.05 -6.90 -22.28
CA SER A 15 17.45 -7.08 -21.95
C SER A 15 17.62 -7.49 -20.49
N VAL A 16 18.24 -8.64 -20.26
CA VAL A 16 18.53 -9.19 -18.93
C VAL A 16 19.99 -8.84 -18.57
N ALA A 17 20.20 -8.26 -17.37
CA ALA A 17 21.54 -7.99 -16.87
C ALA A 17 22.35 -9.28 -16.64
N GLU A 18 23.68 -9.23 -16.84
CA GLU A 18 24.54 -10.42 -16.78
C GLU A 18 24.43 -11.22 -15.48
N ASP A 19 24.30 -10.53 -14.34
CA ASP A 19 24.18 -11.17 -13.01
C ASP A 19 22.92 -12.02 -12.83
N TYR A 20 21.94 -11.85 -13.74
CA TYR A 20 20.67 -12.55 -13.71
C TYR A 20 20.49 -13.56 -14.86
N LYS A 21 21.35 -13.53 -15.90
CA LYS A 21 21.25 -14.45 -17.06
C LYS A 21 21.48 -15.91 -16.71
N ASN A 22 22.32 -16.18 -15.72
CA ASN A 22 22.78 -17.52 -15.39
C ASN A 22 22.18 -18.08 -14.10
N ILE A 23 21.13 -17.47 -13.59
CA ILE A 23 20.42 -17.99 -12.42
C ILE A 23 19.75 -19.31 -12.80
N LYS A 24 19.95 -20.33 -11.97
CA LYS A 24 19.37 -21.65 -12.16
C LYS A 24 18.23 -21.88 -11.18
N VAL A 25 17.01 -21.83 -11.70
CA VAL A 25 15.82 -22.12 -10.89
C VAL A 25 15.47 -23.60 -11.04
N ASP A 26 15.87 -24.42 -10.06
CA ASP A 26 15.67 -25.87 -10.11
C ASP A 26 14.33 -26.32 -9.54
N THR A 27 13.72 -25.52 -8.68
CA THR A 27 12.43 -25.83 -8.03
C THR A 27 11.44 -24.70 -8.24
N LYS A 28 10.15 -25.04 -8.23
CA LYS A 28 9.08 -24.03 -8.28
C LYS A 28 9.18 -23.08 -7.11
N LEU A 29 8.88 -21.80 -7.36
CA LEU A 29 8.83 -20.77 -6.32
C LEU A 29 7.58 -20.98 -5.45
N LYS A 30 7.76 -21.20 -4.15
CA LYS A 30 6.69 -21.21 -3.16
C LYS A 30 6.30 -19.76 -2.84
N PHE A 31 5.22 -19.29 -3.44
CA PHE A 31 4.67 -17.97 -3.23
C PHE A 31 3.54 -18.03 -2.19
N MET A 32 3.74 -17.47 -1.01
CA MET A 32 2.71 -17.40 0.02
C MET A 32 2.12 -16.00 0.08
N ALA A 33 0.80 -15.92 -0.04
CA ALA A 33 0.05 -14.67 0.08
C ALA A 33 -1.42 -14.92 0.43
N TRP A 34 -2.18 -13.85 0.60
CA TRP A 34 -3.65 -13.85 0.71
C TRP A 34 -4.36 -13.74 -0.64
N TYR A 35 -3.60 -13.70 -1.73
CA TYR A 35 -4.07 -13.71 -3.11
C TYR A 35 -3.24 -14.69 -3.94
N ASP A 36 -3.78 -15.12 -5.06
CA ASP A 36 -3.06 -15.94 -6.05
C ASP A 36 -2.25 -15.07 -7.00
N ILE A 37 -1.12 -15.60 -7.46
CA ILE A 37 -0.39 -14.98 -8.56
C ILE A 37 -1.31 -14.92 -9.78
N GLN A 38 -1.42 -13.74 -10.35
CA GLN A 38 -2.21 -13.51 -11.55
C GLN A 38 -1.49 -14.09 -12.77
N GLU A 39 -2.14 -15.06 -13.46
CA GLU A 39 -1.65 -15.55 -14.74
C GLU A 39 -1.53 -14.41 -15.76
N ALA A 40 -0.53 -14.51 -16.62
CA ALA A 40 -0.22 -13.53 -17.66
C ALA A 40 0.15 -12.12 -17.15
N ALA A 41 0.32 -11.91 -15.85
CA ALA A 41 0.92 -10.68 -15.34
C ALA A 41 2.35 -10.51 -15.93
N PRO A 42 2.78 -9.28 -16.27
CA PRO A 42 4.10 -9.07 -16.88
C PRO A 42 5.26 -9.68 -16.11
N SER A 43 5.27 -9.59 -14.78
CA SER A 43 6.30 -10.21 -13.92
C SER A 43 6.31 -11.74 -13.99
N VAL A 44 5.14 -12.37 -14.10
CA VAL A 44 4.99 -13.83 -14.23
C VAL A 44 5.52 -14.30 -15.59
N GLU A 45 5.14 -13.62 -16.66
CA GLU A 45 5.61 -13.96 -18.01
C GLU A 45 7.12 -13.71 -18.16
N LEU A 46 7.67 -12.65 -17.57
CA LEU A 46 9.11 -12.41 -17.50
C LEU A 46 9.84 -13.52 -16.76
N PHE A 47 9.35 -13.93 -15.59
CA PHE A 47 9.95 -15.01 -14.83
C PHE A 47 10.00 -16.32 -15.66
N LYS A 48 8.90 -16.67 -16.33
CA LYS A 48 8.83 -17.84 -17.23
C LYS A 48 9.80 -17.73 -18.39
N SER A 49 9.86 -16.57 -19.04
CA SER A 49 10.70 -16.33 -20.21
C SER A 49 12.19 -16.42 -19.88
N MET A 50 12.60 -15.81 -18.75
CA MET A 50 14.01 -15.75 -18.37
C MET A 50 14.55 -17.07 -17.79
N TYR A 51 13.73 -17.80 -17.04
CA TYR A 51 14.18 -18.94 -16.23
C TYR A 51 13.52 -20.25 -16.57
N GLY A 52 12.53 -20.24 -17.46
CA GLY A 52 11.82 -21.43 -17.91
C GLY A 52 11.02 -22.11 -16.81
N THR A 53 10.70 -23.38 -17.05
CA THR A 53 9.92 -24.19 -16.09
C THR A 53 10.86 -24.99 -15.19
N PRO A 54 10.84 -24.81 -13.86
CA PRO A 54 11.61 -25.63 -12.92
C PRO A 54 11.28 -27.12 -13.06
N LYS A 55 12.31 -27.97 -12.93
CA LYS A 55 12.17 -29.43 -13.11
C LYS A 55 11.46 -30.10 -11.92
N ASN A 56 11.68 -29.58 -10.71
CA ASN A 56 11.21 -30.18 -9.48
C ASN A 56 10.09 -29.35 -8.85
N LYS A 57 9.03 -30.02 -8.45
CA LYS A 57 7.92 -29.44 -7.69
C LYS A 57 8.14 -29.72 -6.21
N PRO A 58 8.05 -28.69 -5.32
CA PRO A 58 8.08 -28.93 -3.86
C PRO A 58 6.95 -29.89 -3.45
N GLU A 59 7.28 -30.87 -2.61
CA GLU A 59 6.30 -31.85 -2.14
C GLU A 59 5.24 -31.17 -1.23
N GLY A 60 3.99 -31.59 -1.41
CA GLY A 60 2.87 -31.11 -0.59
C GLY A 60 2.21 -29.81 -1.05
N TYR A 61 2.70 -29.19 -2.14
CA TYR A 61 2.11 -27.98 -2.68
C TYR A 61 1.57 -28.17 -4.09
N GLU A 62 0.43 -27.56 -4.36
CA GLU A 62 -0.18 -27.49 -5.67
C GLU A 62 -0.18 -26.07 -6.20
N SER A 63 0.13 -25.91 -7.46
CA SER A 63 0.03 -24.62 -8.14
C SER A 63 -1.42 -24.32 -8.47
N VAL A 64 -1.87 -23.11 -8.17
CA VAL A 64 -3.22 -22.64 -8.47
C VAL A 64 -3.23 -21.80 -9.75
N ALA A 65 -2.29 -20.86 -9.87
CA ALA A 65 -2.23 -19.95 -11.02
C ALA A 65 -1.39 -20.51 -12.18
N ASP A 66 -0.20 -21.03 -11.90
CA ASP A 66 0.67 -21.60 -12.91
C ASP A 66 1.41 -22.84 -12.40
N GLU A 67 1.01 -23.99 -12.91
CA GLU A 67 1.60 -25.27 -12.52
C GLU A 67 3.06 -25.43 -12.92
N ASN A 68 3.60 -24.55 -13.76
CA ASN A 68 4.94 -24.72 -14.30
C ASN A 68 6.01 -24.01 -13.45
N VAL A 69 5.72 -22.85 -12.87
CA VAL A 69 6.74 -22.00 -12.20
C VAL A 69 6.47 -21.71 -10.74
N PHE A 70 5.20 -21.72 -10.29
CA PHE A 70 4.81 -21.36 -8.93
C PHE A 70 4.12 -22.51 -8.20
N VAL A 71 4.22 -22.44 -6.86
CA VAL A 71 3.34 -23.12 -5.92
C VAL A 71 2.71 -22.04 -5.04
N ASN A 72 1.41 -21.82 -5.19
CA ASN A 72 0.67 -20.88 -4.36
C ASN A 72 0.38 -21.50 -2.99
N VAL A 73 0.90 -20.87 -1.94
CA VAL A 73 0.64 -21.24 -0.54
C VAL A 73 -0.33 -20.20 0.02
N ARG A 74 -1.60 -20.59 0.14
CA ARG A 74 -2.65 -19.67 0.61
C ARG A 74 -2.65 -19.57 2.12
N VAL A 75 -2.74 -18.34 2.62
CA VAL A 75 -3.07 -18.10 4.03
C VAL A 75 -4.53 -18.51 4.31
N SER A 76 -4.83 -18.89 5.54
CA SER A 76 -6.20 -19.25 5.92
C SER A 76 -7.18 -18.08 5.77
N ASN A 77 -6.74 -16.88 6.13
CA ASN A 77 -7.42 -15.61 5.91
C ASN A 77 -6.43 -14.45 6.10
N TYR A 78 -6.82 -13.24 5.69
CA TYR A 78 -5.96 -12.07 5.79
C TYR A 78 -5.52 -11.75 7.24
N ALA A 79 -6.40 -11.88 8.22
CA ALA A 79 -6.08 -11.57 9.61
C ALA A 79 -5.01 -12.52 10.19
N ASN A 80 -5.00 -13.78 9.78
CA ASN A 80 -4.08 -14.80 10.27
C ASN A 80 -2.79 -14.97 9.45
N ARG A 81 -2.58 -14.16 8.41
CA ARG A 81 -1.51 -14.34 7.42
C ARG A 81 -0.11 -14.52 8.03
N TYR A 82 0.23 -13.76 9.06
CA TYR A 82 1.53 -13.87 9.74
C TYR A 82 1.59 -15.04 10.73
N VAL A 83 0.47 -15.42 11.32
CA VAL A 83 0.37 -16.62 12.17
C VAL A 83 0.58 -17.88 11.32
N ASP A 84 -0.01 -17.92 10.13
CA ASP A 84 0.15 -19.03 9.20
C ASP A 84 1.58 -19.09 8.65
N LEU A 85 2.19 -17.96 8.33
CA LEU A 85 3.59 -17.88 7.94
C LEU A 85 4.50 -18.40 9.04
N ALA A 86 4.28 -17.96 10.30
CA ALA A 86 5.08 -18.40 11.45
C ALA A 86 5.02 -19.91 11.67
N LYS A 87 3.86 -20.55 11.47
CA LYS A 87 3.72 -22.01 11.56
C LYS A 87 4.61 -22.72 10.53
N LEU A 88 4.65 -22.25 9.29
CA LEU A 88 5.48 -22.85 8.24
C LEU A 88 6.96 -22.66 8.50
N VAL A 89 7.37 -21.47 8.94
CA VAL A 89 8.76 -21.19 9.31
C VAL A 89 9.22 -22.10 10.46
N GLN A 90 8.38 -22.27 11.49
CA GLN A 90 8.69 -23.12 12.64
C GLN A 90 8.70 -24.62 12.32
N SER A 91 7.96 -25.06 11.32
CA SER A 91 7.91 -26.46 10.89
C SER A 91 8.97 -26.84 9.84
N ASP A 92 9.92 -25.94 9.52
CA ASP A 92 10.94 -26.12 8.46
C ASP A 92 10.32 -26.34 7.06
N ASP A 93 9.12 -25.77 6.83
CA ASP A 93 8.40 -25.83 5.55
C ASP A 93 8.14 -24.42 4.99
N SER A 94 9.14 -23.56 5.12
CA SER A 94 9.07 -22.16 4.73
C SER A 94 8.69 -21.99 3.26
N PRO A 95 7.76 -21.05 2.94
CA PRO A 95 7.65 -20.54 1.60
C PRO A 95 8.90 -19.73 1.21
N ASP A 96 9.05 -19.38 -0.07
CA ASP A 96 10.21 -18.64 -0.53
C ASP A 96 10.02 -17.14 -0.40
N THR A 97 8.81 -16.70 -0.66
CA THR A 97 8.49 -15.27 -0.67
C THR A 97 7.12 -14.98 -0.08
N PHE A 98 6.99 -13.78 0.47
CA PHE A 98 5.77 -13.23 1.06
C PHE A 98 5.68 -11.73 0.74
N PRO A 99 4.51 -11.17 0.41
CA PRO A 99 4.36 -9.74 0.13
C PRO A 99 4.80 -8.88 1.33
N PHE A 100 5.44 -7.77 1.02
CA PHE A 100 5.81 -6.79 2.04
C PHE A 100 4.58 -5.99 2.50
N GLU A 101 4.52 -5.71 3.80
CA GLU A 101 3.58 -4.75 4.39
C GLU A 101 4.25 -3.97 5.51
N THR A 102 4.05 -2.65 5.54
CA THR A 102 4.52 -1.81 6.67
C THR A 102 3.89 -2.23 7.99
N SER A 103 2.70 -2.82 7.96
CA SER A 103 1.95 -3.31 9.14
C SER A 103 2.65 -4.46 9.90
N ASN A 104 3.71 -5.03 9.34
CA ASN A 104 4.52 -6.06 10.02
C ASN A 104 6.03 -5.78 9.94
N TYR A 105 6.43 -4.57 9.54
CA TYR A 105 7.83 -4.19 9.42
C TYR A 105 8.18 -3.12 10.46
N PRO A 106 9.18 -3.32 11.33
CA PRO A 106 10.16 -4.41 11.35
C PRO A 106 9.80 -5.60 12.26
N TYR A 107 8.60 -5.66 12.83
CA TYR A 107 8.23 -6.69 13.81
C TYR A 107 8.33 -8.11 13.26
N GLY A 108 8.02 -8.34 12.00
CA GLY A 108 8.19 -9.63 11.34
C GLY A 108 9.64 -10.10 11.30
N ILE A 109 10.59 -9.16 11.19
CA ILE A 109 12.03 -9.49 11.30
C ILE A 109 12.39 -9.87 12.74
N TYR A 110 11.90 -9.10 13.71
CA TYR A 110 12.06 -9.42 15.14
C TYR A 110 11.54 -10.83 15.48
N GLN A 111 10.43 -11.23 14.87
CA GLN A 111 9.87 -12.57 15.02
C GLN A 111 10.60 -13.65 14.19
N ASN A 112 11.68 -13.30 13.48
CA ASN A 112 12.41 -14.20 12.58
C ASN A 112 11.55 -14.81 11.47
N LEU A 113 10.58 -14.07 10.96
CA LEU A 113 9.80 -14.50 9.79
C LEU A 113 10.53 -14.24 8.47
N PHE A 114 11.41 -13.26 8.45
CA PHE A 114 12.10 -12.81 7.24
C PHE A 114 13.61 -12.75 7.47
N GLN A 115 14.35 -13.09 6.43
CA GLN A 115 15.80 -13.05 6.41
C GLN A 115 16.30 -11.90 5.52
N PRO A 116 17.51 -11.34 5.78
CA PRO A 116 18.07 -10.31 4.95
C PRO A 116 18.38 -10.83 3.55
N ILE A 117 18.30 -9.93 2.58
CA ILE A 117 18.64 -10.22 1.18
C ILE A 117 20.11 -9.94 0.84
N ASP A 118 20.87 -9.40 1.80
CA ASP A 118 22.31 -9.19 1.65
C ASP A 118 23.00 -10.50 1.25
N GLY A 119 23.79 -10.47 0.18
CA GLY A 119 24.42 -11.66 -0.38
C GLY A 119 23.54 -12.50 -1.34
N VAL A 120 22.24 -12.17 -1.45
CA VAL A 120 21.34 -12.76 -2.46
C VAL A 120 21.10 -11.78 -3.60
N ILE A 121 20.79 -10.53 -3.27
CA ILE A 121 20.55 -9.45 -4.23
C ILE A 121 21.45 -8.27 -3.88
N ASP A 122 22.22 -7.78 -4.84
CA ASP A 122 22.98 -6.55 -4.72
C ASP A 122 22.11 -5.35 -5.14
N THR A 123 21.53 -4.67 -4.18
CA THR A 123 20.69 -3.48 -4.40
C THR A 123 21.49 -2.20 -4.64
N THR A 124 22.83 -2.27 -4.70
CA THR A 124 23.69 -1.12 -5.00
C THR A 124 23.96 -0.92 -6.48
N THR A 125 23.52 -1.86 -7.33
CA THR A 125 23.68 -1.78 -8.78
C THR A 125 22.75 -0.73 -9.41
N ASP A 126 23.04 -0.35 -10.64
CA ASP A 126 22.24 0.64 -11.40
C ASP A 126 20.78 0.20 -11.60
N ASP A 127 20.50 -1.10 -11.56
CA ASP A 127 19.14 -1.63 -11.65
C ASP A 127 18.22 -1.09 -10.56
N TRP A 128 18.79 -0.76 -9.38
CA TRP A 128 18.06 -0.30 -8.19
C TRP A 128 18.20 1.21 -7.94
N ALA A 129 18.88 1.95 -8.82
CA ALA A 129 19.23 3.36 -8.60
C ALA A 129 18.01 4.24 -8.29
N ASP A 130 16.87 4.01 -8.95
CA ASP A 130 15.64 4.78 -8.76
C ASP A 130 15.04 4.59 -7.37
N TYR A 131 15.28 3.46 -6.74
CA TYR A 131 14.72 3.10 -5.43
C TYR A 131 15.73 3.17 -4.29
N LYS A 132 16.99 3.53 -4.58
CA LYS A 132 18.06 3.48 -3.59
C LYS A 132 17.73 4.22 -2.30
N ASN A 133 17.21 5.44 -2.40
CA ASN A 133 16.86 6.23 -1.22
C ASN A 133 15.79 5.56 -0.34
N ILE A 134 14.82 4.89 -0.97
CA ILE A 134 13.75 4.18 -0.26
C ILE A 134 14.31 2.89 0.34
N ILE A 135 15.11 2.13 -0.40
CA ILE A 135 15.79 0.92 0.12
C ILE A 135 16.64 1.27 1.33
N ASP A 136 17.41 2.35 1.25
CA ASP A 136 18.24 2.83 2.36
C ASP A 136 17.38 3.25 3.58
N MET A 137 16.21 3.85 3.35
CA MET A 137 15.25 4.20 4.41
C MET A 137 14.73 2.95 5.13
N PHE A 138 14.45 1.87 4.39
CA PHE A 138 13.94 0.60 4.94
C PHE A 138 15.04 -0.34 5.46
N ASN A 139 16.28 0.11 5.53
CA ASN A 139 17.36 -0.64 6.17
C ASN A 139 17.04 -0.86 7.65
N TRP A 140 17.20 -2.09 8.13
CA TRP A 140 17.00 -2.45 9.52
C TRP A 140 18.26 -3.07 10.11
N GLY A 141 18.85 -2.39 11.09
CA GLY A 141 20.07 -2.87 11.74
C GLY A 141 21.26 -3.06 10.77
N GLY A 142 21.41 -2.21 9.76
CA GLY A 142 22.47 -2.32 8.77
C GLY A 142 22.25 -3.38 7.70
N LYS A 143 21.05 -3.98 7.63
CA LYS A 143 20.73 -5.03 6.64
C LYS A 143 19.53 -4.62 5.79
N VAL A 144 19.52 -5.12 4.55
CA VAL A 144 18.41 -4.92 3.60
C VAL A 144 17.48 -6.15 3.65
N TYR A 145 16.19 -5.89 3.79
CA TYR A 145 15.14 -6.92 3.80
C TYR A 145 14.10 -6.72 2.70
N THR A 146 14.03 -5.52 2.13
CA THR A 146 12.99 -5.13 1.19
C THR A 146 13.57 -4.75 -0.17
N PRO A 147 13.63 -5.69 -1.12
CA PRO A 147 13.96 -5.35 -2.50
C PRO A 147 12.73 -4.70 -3.12
N ILE A 148 12.77 -3.39 -3.29
CA ILE A 148 11.66 -2.61 -3.82
C ILE A 148 11.61 -2.77 -5.33
N VAL A 149 10.47 -3.13 -5.86
CA VAL A 149 10.24 -3.31 -7.29
C VAL A 149 9.36 -2.23 -7.91
N ASP A 150 8.53 -1.58 -7.09
CA ASP A 150 7.74 -0.40 -7.45
C ASP A 150 7.31 0.36 -6.17
N VAL A 151 6.87 1.60 -6.34
CA VAL A 151 6.32 2.44 -5.26
C VAL A 151 5.03 3.08 -5.76
N ASN A 152 3.96 2.98 -4.95
CA ASN A 152 2.64 3.45 -5.30
C ASN A 152 2.04 4.31 -4.18
N PRO A 153 1.07 5.20 -4.49
CA PRO A 153 0.23 5.80 -3.46
C PRO A 153 -0.39 4.71 -2.57
N ALA A 154 -0.30 4.85 -1.26
CA ALA A 154 -0.89 3.88 -0.33
C ALA A 154 -2.41 3.89 -0.45
N THR A 155 -2.98 5.09 -0.56
CA THR A 155 -4.41 5.32 -0.68
C THR A 155 -4.68 6.65 -1.41
N LEU A 156 -5.90 6.84 -1.88
CA LEU A 156 -6.36 8.00 -2.63
C LEU A 156 -7.76 8.40 -2.17
N LEU A 157 -8.16 9.63 -2.46
CA LEU A 157 -9.54 10.08 -2.32
C LEU A 157 -10.28 9.87 -3.65
N TRP A 158 -11.16 8.89 -3.67
CA TRP A 158 -12.04 8.61 -4.82
C TRP A 158 -13.26 9.52 -4.79
N TYR A 159 -13.61 10.09 -5.95
CA TYR A 159 -14.77 10.94 -6.10
C TYR A 159 -15.48 10.70 -7.43
N ARG A 160 -16.74 11.11 -7.51
CA ARG A 160 -17.55 11.06 -8.72
C ARG A 160 -17.65 12.44 -9.35
N LYS A 161 -17.37 12.51 -10.65
CA LYS A 161 -17.42 13.78 -11.43
C LYS A 161 -18.79 14.43 -11.31
N SER A 162 -19.88 13.68 -11.53
CA SER A 162 -21.23 14.19 -11.45
C SER A 162 -21.55 14.81 -10.09
N ILE A 163 -21.06 14.24 -9.00
CA ILE A 163 -21.29 14.77 -7.65
C ILE A 163 -20.52 16.07 -7.41
N ILE A 164 -19.32 16.20 -7.95
CA ILE A 164 -18.56 17.46 -7.92
C ILE A 164 -19.32 18.56 -8.67
N GLU A 165 -19.79 18.27 -9.89
CA GLU A 165 -20.51 19.21 -10.74
C GLU A 165 -21.87 19.62 -10.16
N GLU A 166 -22.66 18.66 -9.66
CA GLU A 166 -23.98 18.90 -9.05
C GLU A 166 -23.91 19.81 -7.82
N ASN A 167 -22.80 19.75 -7.07
CA ASN A 167 -22.58 20.62 -5.91
C ASN A 167 -21.86 21.93 -6.26
N GLY A 168 -21.52 22.16 -7.54
CA GLY A 168 -20.85 23.37 -8.00
C GLY A 168 -19.44 23.53 -7.46
N PHE A 169 -18.74 22.41 -7.23
CA PHE A 169 -17.36 22.41 -6.78
C PHE A 169 -16.38 22.45 -7.94
N ASP A 170 -15.19 23.02 -7.70
CA ASP A 170 -14.06 22.87 -8.59
C ASP A 170 -13.60 21.40 -8.59
N ASP A 171 -13.10 20.90 -9.73
CA ASP A 171 -12.58 19.52 -9.81
C ASP A 171 -11.33 19.37 -8.93
N PRO A 172 -11.30 18.39 -8.01
CA PRO A 172 -10.18 18.19 -7.09
C PRO A 172 -8.85 17.92 -7.79
N TRP A 173 -8.84 17.20 -8.92
CA TRP A 173 -7.63 16.97 -9.68
C TRP A 173 -7.08 18.25 -10.33
N GLU A 174 -7.97 19.09 -10.87
CA GLU A 174 -7.55 20.40 -11.40
C GLU A 174 -6.98 21.31 -10.30
N LEU A 175 -7.59 21.29 -9.11
CA LEU A 175 -7.06 22.01 -7.95
C LEU A 175 -5.67 21.50 -7.57
N PHE A 176 -5.48 20.18 -7.59
CA PHE A 176 -4.17 19.57 -7.35
C PHE A 176 -3.13 20.04 -8.38
N GLU A 177 -3.46 20.02 -9.66
CA GLU A 177 -2.54 20.48 -10.73
C GLU A 177 -2.17 21.96 -10.63
N LYS A 178 -3.07 22.78 -10.09
CA LYS A 178 -2.84 24.21 -9.85
C LYS A 178 -2.10 24.50 -8.54
N GLY A 179 -1.85 23.48 -7.70
CA GLY A 179 -1.28 23.65 -6.35
C GLY A 179 -2.26 24.26 -5.35
N GLU A 180 -3.55 24.18 -5.62
CA GLU A 180 -4.64 24.74 -4.80
C GLU A 180 -5.39 23.67 -3.99
N TRP A 181 -5.03 22.39 -4.14
CA TRP A 181 -5.60 21.28 -3.39
C TRP A 181 -4.96 21.19 -1.99
N THR A 182 -5.49 21.99 -1.06
CA THR A 182 -4.99 22.12 0.31
C THR A 182 -6.00 21.60 1.35
N TRP A 183 -5.57 21.43 2.61
CA TRP A 183 -6.49 21.08 3.70
C TRP A 183 -7.67 22.04 3.77
N SER A 184 -7.41 23.35 3.75
CA SER A 184 -8.46 24.36 3.82
C SER A 184 -9.48 24.20 2.68
N LYS A 185 -9.01 23.98 1.45
CA LYS A 185 -9.91 23.80 0.30
C LYS A 185 -10.73 22.50 0.39
N CYS A 186 -10.08 21.40 0.75
CA CYS A 186 -10.75 20.11 0.93
C CYS A 186 -11.84 20.18 2.03
N ILE A 187 -11.51 20.77 3.19
CA ILE A 187 -12.45 20.92 4.31
C ILE A 187 -13.58 21.90 3.97
N GLU A 188 -13.30 22.96 3.20
CA GLU A 188 -14.36 23.86 2.70
C GLU A 188 -15.38 23.09 1.87
N MET A 189 -14.91 22.25 0.92
CA MET A 189 -15.78 21.40 0.10
C MET A 189 -16.55 20.40 0.97
N ALA A 190 -15.86 19.79 1.92
CA ALA A 190 -16.46 18.82 2.85
C ALA A 190 -17.61 19.44 3.66
N ARG A 191 -17.39 20.62 4.25
CA ARG A 191 -18.42 21.33 5.00
C ARG A 191 -19.64 21.71 4.16
N LYS A 192 -19.42 22.14 2.91
CA LYS A 192 -20.49 22.49 1.99
C LYS A 192 -21.33 21.30 1.54
N PHE A 193 -20.70 20.13 1.43
CA PHE A 193 -21.36 18.91 1.00
C PHE A 193 -22.14 18.24 2.12
N THR A 194 -21.62 18.29 3.35
CA THR A 194 -22.14 17.53 4.48
C THR A 194 -23.53 18.02 4.89
N ASP A 195 -24.47 17.10 4.95
CA ASP A 195 -25.87 17.31 5.34
C ASP A 195 -26.37 16.05 6.07
N PRO A 196 -26.10 15.92 7.39
CA PRO A 196 -26.46 14.74 8.17
C PRO A 196 -27.95 14.45 8.19
N ASP A 197 -28.80 15.48 8.09
CA ASP A 197 -30.27 15.32 8.05
C ASP A 197 -30.73 14.55 6.79
N ASN A 198 -29.94 14.63 5.73
CA ASN A 198 -30.14 13.89 4.47
C ASN A 198 -29.12 12.76 4.27
N ALA A 199 -28.45 12.30 5.35
CA ALA A 199 -27.46 11.23 5.34
C ALA A 199 -26.29 11.45 4.35
N LYS A 200 -25.88 12.72 4.16
CA LYS A 200 -24.73 13.07 3.33
C LYS A 200 -23.51 13.40 4.20
N TYR A 201 -22.40 12.73 3.93
CA TYR A 201 -21.16 12.88 4.66
C TYR A 201 -19.99 13.04 3.69
N ALA A 202 -19.09 13.98 3.98
CA ALA A 202 -18.00 14.27 3.07
C ALA A 202 -17.01 13.13 2.93
N PHE A 203 -16.71 12.43 4.01
CA PHE A 203 -15.66 11.41 4.04
C PHE A 203 -16.14 10.04 4.50
N ASP A 204 -15.61 9.01 3.86
CA ASP A 204 -15.59 7.64 4.34
C ASP A 204 -14.28 6.97 3.92
N GLY A 205 -13.88 5.87 4.54
CA GLY A 205 -12.65 5.14 4.22
C GLY A 205 -12.05 4.43 5.43
N TYR A 206 -11.05 3.61 5.21
CA TYR A 206 -10.35 2.87 6.26
C TYR A 206 -9.21 3.67 6.89
N GLY A 207 -8.52 4.47 6.10
CA GLY A 207 -7.21 5.04 6.41
C GLY A 207 -7.13 6.56 6.32
N LEU A 208 -8.25 7.26 6.46
CA LEU A 208 -8.28 8.73 6.42
C LEU A 208 -7.28 9.38 7.36
N ASP A 209 -7.15 8.86 8.57
CA ASP A 209 -6.31 9.41 9.62
C ASP A 209 -4.82 9.39 9.23
N HIS A 210 -4.28 8.22 8.92
CA HIS A 210 -2.86 8.10 8.60
C HIS A 210 -2.49 8.76 7.27
N ALA A 211 -3.41 8.75 6.28
CA ALA A 211 -3.19 9.44 5.02
C ALA A 211 -3.12 10.96 5.16
N PHE A 212 -4.00 11.57 5.98
CA PHE A 212 -3.90 12.99 6.33
C PHE A 212 -2.64 13.29 7.15
N ILE A 213 -2.29 12.45 8.13
CA ILE A 213 -1.07 12.61 8.93
C ILE A 213 0.16 12.60 8.02
N ALA A 214 0.23 11.71 7.04
CA ALA A 214 1.36 11.66 6.09
C ALA A 214 1.57 12.98 5.35
N THR A 215 0.52 13.76 5.09
CA THR A 215 0.63 15.06 4.42
C THR A 215 1.33 16.13 5.27
N THR A 216 1.59 15.87 6.56
CA THR A 216 2.44 16.71 7.42
C THR A 216 3.93 16.53 7.15
N GLY A 217 4.32 15.52 6.36
CA GLY A 217 5.70 15.14 6.07
C GLY A 217 6.28 14.11 7.03
N LYS A 218 5.52 13.67 8.04
CA LYS A 218 5.97 12.66 9.02
C LYS A 218 4.87 11.66 9.34
N PRO A 219 5.22 10.37 9.49
CA PRO A 219 4.32 9.37 10.08
C PRO A 219 4.29 9.51 11.61
N LEU A 220 3.31 8.90 12.28
CA LEU A 220 3.30 8.78 13.74
C LEU A 220 4.52 8.02 14.25
N ILE A 221 4.85 6.92 13.59
CA ILE A 221 6.06 6.13 13.84
C ILE A 221 6.83 6.01 12.53
N GLY A 222 8.04 6.55 12.52
CA GLY A 222 8.94 6.55 11.37
C GLY A 222 10.06 5.53 11.49
N LEU A 223 10.83 5.40 10.42
CA LEU A 223 12.07 4.63 10.37
C LEU A 223 13.18 5.55 9.89
N GLU A 224 14.18 5.78 10.72
CA GLU A 224 15.31 6.65 10.43
C GLU A 224 16.63 5.96 10.78
N SER A 225 17.55 5.90 9.83
CA SER A 225 18.88 5.31 10.03
C SER A 225 18.84 3.89 10.63
N GLY A 226 17.88 3.07 10.16
CA GLY A 226 17.73 1.68 10.59
C GLY A 226 17.12 1.49 11.97
N LYS A 227 16.42 2.51 12.50
CA LYS A 227 15.74 2.47 13.81
C LYS A 227 14.38 3.15 13.75
N LEU A 228 13.46 2.63 14.52
CA LEU A 228 12.15 3.25 14.70
C LEU A 228 12.27 4.55 15.49
N VAL A 229 11.51 5.56 15.09
CA VAL A 229 11.40 6.86 15.76
C VAL A 229 9.95 7.20 16.03
N SER A 230 9.67 7.81 17.18
CA SER A 230 8.35 8.31 17.54
C SER A 230 8.24 9.78 17.16
N ASN A 231 7.24 10.14 16.36
CA ASN A 231 6.92 11.50 15.98
C ASN A 231 5.68 12.04 16.72
N LEU A 232 5.25 11.39 17.78
CA LEU A 232 4.03 11.73 18.52
C LEU A 232 4.00 13.16 19.08
N ASN A 233 5.16 13.79 19.24
CA ASN A 233 5.28 15.17 19.71
C ASN A 233 5.48 16.20 18.58
N ASP A 234 5.33 15.79 17.31
CA ASP A 234 5.47 16.72 16.19
C ASP A 234 4.28 17.70 16.12
N ALA A 235 4.57 19.00 16.03
CA ALA A 235 3.54 20.04 16.04
C ALA A 235 2.61 20.01 14.83
N ASN A 236 3.09 19.56 13.66
CA ASN A 236 2.26 19.44 12.47
C ASN A 236 1.32 18.23 12.58
N ILE A 237 1.79 17.13 13.19
CA ILE A 237 0.94 15.99 13.51
C ILE A 237 -0.16 16.41 14.50
N GLU A 238 0.17 17.13 15.55
CA GLU A 238 -0.82 17.64 16.50
C GLU A 238 -1.87 18.52 15.81
N LYS A 239 -1.43 19.44 14.94
CA LYS A 239 -2.33 20.27 14.12
C LYS A 239 -3.23 19.44 13.19
N CYS A 240 -2.69 18.38 12.58
CA CYS A 240 -3.46 17.45 11.76
C CYS A 240 -4.52 16.72 12.61
N MET A 241 -4.15 16.22 13.76
CA MET A 241 -5.06 15.53 14.67
C MET A 241 -6.17 16.43 15.20
N ASP A 242 -5.88 17.71 15.47
CA ASP A 242 -6.89 18.71 15.84
C ASP A 242 -7.89 18.95 14.69
N MET A 243 -7.42 18.96 13.45
CA MET A 243 -8.29 19.02 12.27
C MET A 243 -9.15 17.76 12.15
N LEU A 244 -8.56 16.57 12.23
CA LEU A 244 -9.26 15.27 12.11
C LEU A 244 -10.31 15.10 13.22
N ARG A 245 -10.06 15.66 14.40
CA ARG A 245 -11.02 15.68 15.50
C ARG A 245 -12.33 16.36 15.12
N THR A 246 -12.31 17.32 14.21
CA THR A 246 -13.53 18.00 13.73
C THR A 246 -14.39 17.12 12.83
N PHE A 247 -13.85 15.99 12.35
CA PHE A 247 -14.60 15.03 11.52
C PHE A 247 -15.59 14.18 12.34
N ASP A 248 -15.46 14.20 13.65
CA ASP A 248 -16.35 13.53 14.59
C ASP A 248 -17.80 13.98 14.38
N ASP A 249 -18.73 13.05 14.52
CA ASP A 249 -20.18 13.24 14.39
C ASP A 249 -20.79 14.12 15.49
N THR A 250 -20.07 14.38 16.59
CA THR A 250 -20.46 15.34 17.63
C THR A 250 -20.08 16.79 17.32
N GLN A 251 -19.23 17.04 16.34
CA GLN A 251 -18.77 18.37 15.95
C GLN A 251 -19.27 18.79 14.57
N GLU A 252 -18.49 18.50 13.52
CA GLU A 252 -18.82 18.91 12.15
C GLU A 252 -19.50 17.81 11.35
N GLN A 253 -19.46 16.58 11.83
CA GLN A 253 -20.08 15.40 11.21
C GLN A 253 -19.64 15.18 9.75
N LEU A 254 -18.37 15.47 9.44
CA LEU A 254 -17.86 15.39 8.07
C LEU A 254 -17.66 13.94 7.61
N ARG A 255 -17.53 13.02 8.56
CA ARG A 255 -17.27 11.61 8.31
C ARG A 255 -18.54 10.79 8.44
N TYR A 256 -18.67 9.77 7.56
CA TYR A 256 -19.75 8.78 7.65
C TYR A 256 -19.73 8.10 9.03
N PRO A 257 -20.84 8.13 9.79
CA PRO A 257 -20.89 7.57 11.14
C PRO A 257 -20.92 6.04 11.08
N ARG A 258 -19.84 5.41 11.51
CA ARG A 258 -19.68 3.95 11.46
C ARG A 258 -20.58 3.18 12.43
N GLU A 259 -21.07 3.85 13.45
CA GLU A 259 -21.96 3.26 14.43
C GLU A 259 -23.35 2.90 13.88
N ILE A 260 -23.80 3.56 12.79
CA ILE A 260 -25.11 3.34 12.19
C ILE A 260 -25.25 1.90 11.68
N GLU A 261 -24.21 1.30 11.16
CA GLU A 261 -24.26 -0.04 10.56
C GLU A 261 -23.54 -1.11 11.40
N ASN A 262 -22.95 -0.73 12.51
CA ASN A 262 -22.10 -1.61 13.33
C ASN A 262 -21.01 -2.33 12.47
N ASN A 263 -20.54 -1.64 11.43
CA ASN A 263 -19.62 -2.16 10.42
C ASN A 263 -18.43 -1.20 10.25
N TRP A 264 -17.22 -1.73 10.39
CA TRP A 264 -15.99 -0.96 10.21
C TRP A 264 -15.63 -0.72 8.73
N ALA A 265 -16.27 -1.41 7.80
CA ALA A 265 -16.04 -1.22 6.38
C ALA A 265 -16.68 0.08 5.88
N PRO A 266 -16.05 0.77 4.91
CA PRO A 266 -16.68 1.90 4.23
C PRO A 266 -17.98 1.51 3.56
N SER A 267 -18.93 2.43 3.51
CA SER A 267 -20.20 2.22 2.83
C SER A 267 -20.08 2.54 1.33
N TYR A 268 -19.64 1.57 0.54
CA TYR A 268 -19.54 1.72 -0.92
C TYR A 268 -20.89 2.08 -1.58
N PRO A 269 -22.05 1.51 -1.17
CA PRO A 269 -23.33 1.93 -1.71
C PRO A 269 -23.63 3.42 -1.49
N GLU A 270 -23.26 3.99 -0.36
CA GLU A 270 -23.48 5.43 -0.09
C GLU A 270 -22.63 6.31 -1.03
N TRP A 271 -21.38 5.93 -1.28
CA TRP A 271 -20.56 6.61 -2.27
C TRP A 271 -21.14 6.47 -3.69
N VAL A 272 -21.59 5.28 -4.07
CA VAL A 272 -22.25 5.02 -5.37
C VAL A 272 -23.53 5.83 -5.52
N ASN A 273 -24.28 6.04 -4.44
CA ASN A 273 -25.52 6.82 -4.44
C ASN A 273 -25.28 8.33 -4.38
N GLY A 274 -24.02 8.78 -4.23
CA GLY A 274 -23.67 10.20 -4.14
C GLY A 274 -23.88 10.81 -2.77
N ASN A 275 -23.98 9.99 -1.73
CA ASN A 275 -24.12 10.41 -0.33
C ASN A 275 -22.78 10.58 0.40
N THR A 276 -21.68 10.15 -0.24
CA THR A 276 -20.30 10.39 0.21
C THR A 276 -19.53 11.14 -0.87
N LEU A 277 -18.89 12.26 -0.52
CA LEU A 277 -18.14 13.08 -1.47
C LEU A 277 -16.81 12.43 -1.84
N PHE A 278 -16.02 12.07 -0.82
CA PHE A 278 -14.71 11.46 -0.93
C PHE A 278 -14.66 10.13 -0.19
N LEU A 279 -14.29 9.07 -0.91
CA LEU A 279 -14.06 7.78 -0.29
C LEU A 279 -12.56 7.44 -0.36
N GLU A 280 -11.93 7.26 0.79
CA GLU A 280 -10.55 6.84 0.87
C GLU A 280 -10.44 5.34 0.64
N ASP A 281 -9.67 4.93 -0.36
CA ASP A 281 -9.31 3.53 -0.60
C ASP A 281 -8.09 3.43 -1.54
N GLY A 282 -7.50 2.22 -1.62
CA GLY A 282 -6.39 1.94 -2.52
C GLY A 282 -6.80 1.83 -4.00
N THR A 283 -5.80 1.83 -4.88
CA THR A 283 -6.01 1.72 -6.34
C THR A 283 -6.66 0.39 -6.76
N TRP A 284 -6.37 -0.70 -6.03
CA TRP A 284 -6.97 -2.02 -6.23
C TRP A 284 -8.50 -2.03 -6.15
N ARG A 285 -9.10 -1.05 -5.45
CA ARG A 285 -10.55 -0.90 -5.36
C ARG A 285 -11.19 -0.62 -6.72
N TYR A 286 -10.47 0.04 -7.63
CA TYR A 286 -10.99 0.26 -8.99
C TYR A 286 -11.23 -1.07 -9.68
N GLU A 287 -10.26 -1.96 -9.65
CA GLU A 287 -10.34 -3.28 -10.31
C GLU A 287 -11.36 -4.21 -9.68
N GLU A 288 -11.46 -4.22 -8.35
CA GLU A 288 -12.36 -5.12 -7.65
C GLU A 288 -13.81 -4.62 -7.58
N THR A 289 -14.01 -3.30 -7.52
CA THR A 289 -15.33 -2.74 -7.16
C THR A 289 -15.80 -1.65 -8.11
N TRP A 290 -15.02 -0.59 -8.32
CA TRP A 290 -15.52 0.61 -9.02
C TRP A 290 -15.86 0.34 -10.48
N ARG A 291 -15.04 -0.40 -11.22
CA ARG A 291 -15.34 -0.79 -12.61
C ARG A 291 -16.64 -1.58 -12.74
N LEU A 292 -17.00 -2.39 -11.74
CA LEU A 292 -18.24 -3.15 -11.74
C LEU A 292 -19.45 -2.25 -11.52
N TYR A 293 -19.34 -1.28 -10.61
CA TYR A 293 -20.39 -0.27 -10.45
C TYR A 293 -20.51 0.61 -11.69
N LYS A 294 -19.41 1.06 -12.29
CA LYS A 294 -19.42 1.81 -13.55
C LYS A 294 -20.23 1.09 -14.64
N LYS A 295 -19.95 -0.21 -14.83
CA LYS A 295 -20.70 -1.04 -15.80
C LYS A 295 -22.17 -1.18 -15.42
N LYS A 296 -22.48 -1.48 -14.16
CA LYS A 296 -23.84 -1.66 -13.67
C LYS A 296 -24.68 -0.40 -13.79
N GLN A 297 -24.13 0.75 -13.47
CA GLN A 297 -24.78 2.05 -13.50
C GLN A 297 -24.75 2.69 -14.88
N LYS A 298 -23.97 2.13 -15.82
CA LYS A 298 -23.73 2.68 -17.16
C LYS A 298 -23.15 4.09 -17.11
N TRP A 299 -22.21 4.32 -16.19
CA TRP A 299 -21.52 5.59 -16.08
C TRP A 299 -20.53 5.78 -17.21
N ASP A 300 -20.28 7.03 -17.56
CA ASP A 300 -19.26 7.43 -18.52
C ASP A 300 -17.85 7.10 -17.98
N ASP A 301 -16.88 7.03 -18.86
CA ASP A 301 -15.51 6.64 -18.53
C ASP A 301 -14.80 7.62 -17.59
N ASP A 302 -15.25 8.88 -17.57
CA ASP A 302 -14.71 9.95 -16.73
C ASP A 302 -15.52 10.21 -15.45
N GLU A 303 -16.52 9.37 -15.13
CA GLU A 303 -17.33 9.54 -13.91
C GLU A 303 -16.56 9.25 -12.64
N ILE A 304 -15.74 8.18 -12.63
CA ILE A 304 -14.96 7.77 -11.46
C ILE A 304 -13.58 8.39 -11.56
N ASN A 305 -13.21 9.17 -10.56
CA ASN A 305 -11.93 9.86 -10.48
C ASN A 305 -11.30 9.69 -9.09
N PHE A 306 -10.04 10.07 -8.98
CA PHE A 306 -9.33 10.17 -7.71
C PHE A 306 -8.42 11.39 -7.69
N VAL A 307 -8.05 11.78 -6.49
CA VAL A 307 -7.06 12.83 -6.20
C VAL A 307 -6.19 12.37 -5.02
N PRO A 308 -4.92 12.79 -4.92
CA PRO A 308 -4.14 12.54 -3.72
C PRO A 308 -4.74 13.29 -2.52
N PHE A 309 -4.31 12.94 -1.32
CA PHE A 309 -4.70 13.69 -0.13
C PHE A 309 -4.22 15.14 -0.24
N PRO A 310 -5.01 16.12 0.28
CA PRO A 310 -4.70 17.53 0.12
C PRO A 310 -3.41 17.91 0.87
N GLN A 311 -2.65 18.83 0.28
CA GLN A 311 -1.45 19.37 0.91
C GLN A 311 -1.80 20.15 2.18
N MET A 312 -0.97 20.00 3.22
CA MET A 312 -1.07 20.86 4.40
C MET A 312 -0.91 22.33 4.00
N ASP A 313 -1.77 23.21 4.54
CA ASP A 313 -1.71 24.64 4.22
C ASP A 313 -0.34 25.24 4.55
N GLY A 314 0.24 25.93 3.58
CA GLY A 314 1.55 26.56 3.70
C GLY A 314 2.76 25.63 3.65
N ALA A 315 2.59 24.36 3.31
CA ALA A 315 3.69 23.46 3.08
C ALA A 315 4.37 23.75 1.73
N ASP A 316 5.70 23.72 1.70
CA ASP A 316 6.50 23.90 0.48
C ASP A 316 6.65 22.63 -0.32
N THR A 317 6.31 21.49 0.27
CA THR A 317 6.49 20.16 -0.32
C THR A 317 5.17 19.40 -0.26
N TYR A 318 4.86 18.68 -1.34
CA TYR A 318 3.72 17.78 -1.39
C TYR A 318 4.13 16.41 -0.83
N TYR A 319 3.63 16.09 0.37
CA TYR A 319 3.86 14.80 1.01
C TYR A 319 2.67 13.86 0.76
N GLN A 320 2.98 12.59 0.55
CA GLN A 320 1.96 11.57 0.35
C GLN A 320 2.38 10.28 1.04
N GLU A 321 1.40 9.60 1.64
CA GLU A 321 1.61 8.24 2.09
C GLU A 321 1.80 7.33 0.88
N MET A 322 2.93 6.64 0.87
CA MET A 322 3.28 5.68 -0.18
C MET A 322 3.37 4.28 0.42
N LYS A 323 3.10 3.30 -0.41
CA LYS A 323 3.45 1.91 -0.17
C LYS A 323 4.48 1.46 -1.18
N GLN A 324 5.37 0.60 -0.77
CA GLN A 324 6.28 -0.06 -1.69
C GLN A 324 5.72 -1.42 -2.10
N ASP A 325 5.87 -1.77 -3.36
CA ASP A 325 5.72 -3.12 -3.82
C ASP A 325 7.06 -3.82 -3.65
N ALA A 326 7.07 -4.80 -2.78
CA ALA A 326 8.24 -5.61 -2.46
C ALA A 326 7.79 -6.99 -2.00
N PHE A 327 8.71 -7.94 -2.09
CA PHE A 327 8.50 -9.29 -1.61
C PHE A 327 9.60 -9.67 -0.63
N MET A 328 9.22 -10.10 0.56
CA MET A 328 10.13 -10.50 1.61
C MET A 328 10.70 -11.88 1.33
N PHE A 329 11.99 -12.06 1.64
CA PHE A 329 12.62 -13.37 1.63
C PHE A 329 12.34 -14.08 2.97
N VAL A 330 11.59 -15.17 2.91
CA VAL A 330 11.11 -15.83 4.13
C VAL A 330 12.25 -16.59 4.81
N SER A 331 12.34 -16.50 6.14
CA SER A 331 13.32 -17.24 6.94
C SER A 331 13.19 -18.74 6.73
N GLY A 332 14.31 -19.42 6.51
CA GLY A 332 14.35 -20.87 6.27
C GLY A 332 14.06 -21.29 4.84
N SER A 333 13.73 -20.38 3.93
CA SER A 333 13.68 -20.70 2.49
C SER A 333 15.05 -21.18 2.00
N LYS A 334 15.03 -22.23 1.18
CA LYS A 334 16.21 -22.84 0.55
C LYS A 334 16.35 -22.51 -0.95
N ASN A 335 15.44 -21.67 -1.46
CA ASN A 335 15.34 -21.34 -2.90
C ASN A 335 15.75 -19.87 -3.16
N ALA A 336 16.96 -19.50 -2.75
CA ALA A 336 17.49 -18.15 -2.96
C ALA A 336 17.54 -17.75 -4.45
N ASP A 337 17.87 -18.68 -5.33
CA ASP A 337 17.93 -18.43 -6.78
C ASP A 337 16.53 -18.16 -7.35
N GLY A 338 15.52 -18.92 -6.93
CA GLY A 338 14.13 -18.68 -7.31
C GLY A 338 13.61 -17.34 -6.80
N TYR A 339 13.91 -16.99 -5.54
CA TYR A 339 13.59 -15.69 -4.98
C TYR A 339 14.27 -14.55 -5.74
N LYS A 340 15.59 -14.63 -5.97
CA LYS A 340 16.35 -13.63 -6.73
C LYS A 340 15.77 -13.44 -8.14
N ALA A 341 15.44 -14.52 -8.82
CA ALA A 341 14.85 -14.51 -10.15
C ALA A 341 13.47 -13.82 -10.15
N TRP A 342 12.65 -14.11 -9.16
CA TRP A 342 11.32 -13.50 -9.01
C TRP A 342 11.38 -11.99 -8.77
N ILE A 343 12.27 -11.56 -7.88
CA ILE A 343 12.47 -10.13 -7.61
C ILE A 343 12.93 -9.39 -8.85
N TYR A 344 13.87 -9.95 -9.58
CA TYR A 344 14.38 -9.31 -10.80
C TYR A 344 13.32 -9.23 -11.90
N ALA A 345 12.50 -10.27 -12.07
CA ALA A 345 11.39 -10.24 -13.01
C ALA A 345 10.36 -9.14 -12.67
N ASN A 346 10.06 -8.94 -11.39
CA ASN A 346 9.21 -7.83 -10.93
C ASN A 346 9.85 -6.46 -11.20
N LEU A 347 11.13 -6.32 -10.92
CA LEU A 347 11.86 -5.07 -11.17
C LEU A 347 11.84 -4.72 -12.67
N LEU A 348 12.11 -5.68 -13.55
CA LEU A 348 12.04 -5.46 -14.98
C LEU A 348 10.63 -5.11 -15.46
N ALA A 349 9.60 -5.76 -14.92
CA ALA A 349 8.20 -5.45 -15.25
C ALA A 349 7.83 -4.00 -14.91
N SER A 350 8.44 -3.42 -13.88
CA SER A 350 8.21 -2.03 -13.47
C SER A 350 9.09 -1.01 -14.20
N LYS A 351 10.17 -1.43 -14.86
CA LYS A 351 11.19 -0.54 -15.45
C LYS A 351 11.29 -0.60 -16.96
N ASP A 352 11.10 -1.77 -17.58
CA ASP A 352 11.18 -1.90 -19.04
C ASP A 352 10.00 -1.22 -19.73
N GLU A 353 10.30 -0.27 -20.64
CA GLU A 353 9.28 0.60 -21.23
C GLU A 353 8.28 -0.16 -22.12
N GLU A 354 8.72 -1.19 -22.85
CA GLU A 354 7.81 -1.96 -23.69
C GLU A 354 6.94 -2.89 -22.86
N VAL A 355 7.48 -3.45 -21.77
CA VAL A 355 6.72 -4.27 -20.83
C VAL A 355 5.71 -3.42 -20.07
N LYS A 356 6.09 -2.23 -19.60
CA LYS A 356 5.18 -1.26 -18.96
C LYS A 356 4.03 -0.89 -19.89
N LYS A 357 4.33 -0.60 -21.15
CA LYS A 357 3.32 -0.25 -22.15
C LYS A 357 2.34 -1.40 -22.39
N ALA A 358 2.84 -2.63 -22.51
CA ALA A 358 2.00 -3.80 -22.68
C ALA A 358 1.14 -4.08 -21.43
N GLY A 359 1.70 -3.93 -20.22
CA GLY A 359 0.99 -4.04 -18.96
C GLY A 359 -0.08 -2.96 -18.79
N ARG A 360 0.20 -1.72 -19.23
CA ARG A 360 -0.78 -0.64 -19.26
C ARG A 360 -1.98 -0.99 -20.17
N GLN A 361 -1.72 -1.51 -21.36
CA GLN A 361 -2.78 -1.94 -22.28
C GLN A 361 -3.59 -3.10 -21.68
N GLN A 362 -2.95 -4.05 -21.01
CA GLN A 362 -3.64 -5.11 -20.30
C GLN A 362 -4.56 -4.56 -19.20
N SER A 363 -4.11 -3.56 -18.43
CA SER A 363 -4.94 -2.90 -17.41
C SER A 363 -6.18 -2.24 -18.02
N ILE A 364 -6.06 -1.62 -19.19
CA ILE A 364 -7.19 -1.03 -19.92
C ILE A 364 -8.17 -2.13 -20.38
N ASP A 365 -7.66 -3.18 -21.02
CA ASP A 365 -8.48 -4.21 -21.62
C ASP A 365 -9.19 -5.12 -20.61
N GLU A 366 -8.51 -5.46 -19.51
CA GLU A 366 -9.02 -6.42 -18.53
C GLU A 366 -9.73 -5.77 -17.35
N PHE A 367 -9.25 -4.59 -16.93
CA PHE A 367 -9.74 -3.92 -15.72
C PHE A 367 -10.45 -2.60 -15.97
N ASP A 368 -10.67 -2.23 -17.24
CA ASP A 368 -11.38 -1.00 -17.65
C ASP A 368 -10.72 0.30 -17.15
N TRP A 369 -9.42 0.29 -16.87
CA TRP A 369 -8.67 1.50 -16.62
C TRP A 369 -8.74 2.43 -17.83
N THR A 370 -8.70 3.74 -17.60
CA THR A 370 -8.60 4.73 -18.68
C THR A 370 -7.18 5.28 -18.74
N ASP A 371 -6.75 5.74 -19.91
CA ASP A 371 -5.48 6.43 -20.07
C ASP A 371 -5.34 7.61 -19.10
N THR A 372 -6.40 8.38 -18.92
CA THR A 372 -6.42 9.51 -17.99
C THR A 372 -6.12 9.09 -16.55
N LEU A 373 -6.75 8.03 -16.05
CA LEU A 373 -6.50 7.55 -14.68
C LEU A 373 -5.10 6.97 -14.53
N LEU A 374 -4.60 6.26 -15.55
CA LEU A 374 -3.24 5.71 -15.53
C LEU A 374 -2.18 6.82 -15.59
N ASP A 375 -2.37 7.86 -16.41
CA ASP A 375 -1.48 9.03 -16.45
C ASP A 375 -1.45 9.77 -15.11
N ARG A 376 -2.61 9.87 -14.44
CA ARG A 376 -2.68 10.43 -13.08
C ARG A 376 -1.89 9.57 -12.08
N LEU A 377 -1.99 8.23 -12.13
CA LEU A 377 -1.20 7.36 -11.28
C LEU A 377 0.30 7.51 -11.52
N ASP A 378 0.73 7.58 -12.78
CA ASP A 378 2.13 7.78 -13.12
C ASP A 378 2.66 9.11 -12.54
N LYS A 379 1.86 10.18 -12.60
CA LYS A 379 2.21 11.46 -11.97
C LYS A 379 2.33 11.36 -10.44
N LEU A 380 1.49 10.57 -9.79
CA LEU A 380 1.51 10.38 -8.33
C LEU A 380 2.68 9.49 -7.86
N LYS A 381 3.30 8.73 -8.75
CA LYS A 381 4.51 7.95 -8.48
C LYS A 381 5.80 8.76 -8.66
N ASP A 382 5.74 9.88 -9.36
CA ASP A 382 6.91 10.69 -9.71
C ASP A 382 7.51 11.34 -8.45
N PRO A 383 8.75 10.98 -8.06
CA PRO A 383 9.41 11.53 -6.89
C PRO A 383 9.73 13.03 -7.00
N THR A 384 9.64 13.63 -8.19
CA THR A 384 9.77 15.07 -8.38
C THR A 384 8.47 15.81 -8.02
N THR A 385 7.34 15.11 -7.99
CA THR A 385 6.03 15.66 -7.62
C THR A 385 5.73 15.48 -6.14
N PHE A 386 6.10 14.35 -5.55
CA PHE A 386 5.80 14.00 -4.17
C PHE A 386 7.03 13.58 -3.38
N SER A 387 6.98 13.88 -2.08
CA SER A 387 7.87 13.28 -1.09
C SER A 387 7.12 12.13 -0.39
N ALA A 388 7.68 10.94 -0.46
CA ALA A 388 7.09 9.75 0.11
C ALA A 388 7.16 9.75 1.64
N VAL A 389 6.06 9.39 2.29
CA VAL A 389 5.96 9.12 3.72
C VAL A 389 5.49 7.70 3.92
N PHE A 390 6.13 6.95 4.82
CA PHE A 390 5.76 5.57 5.15
C PHE A 390 5.41 5.48 6.64
N GLU A 391 4.22 4.96 6.96
CA GLU A 391 3.72 4.82 8.32
C GLU A 391 4.02 3.42 8.88
N PHE A 392 4.75 3.36 9.99
CA PHE A 392 5.14 2.11 10.65
C PHE A 392 4.36 1.81 11.95
N LYS A 393 3.36 2.61 12.30
CA LYS A 393 2.63 2.46 13.58
C LYS A 393 2.09 1.04 13.81
N ASN A 394 1.60 0.39 12.76
CA ASN A 394 1.09 -0.98 12.85
C ASN A 394 2.18 -2.05 12.76
N GLY A 395 3.38 -1.66 12.37
CA GLY A 395 4.54 -2.56 12.17
C GLY A 395 5.35 -2.84 13.44
N ILE A 396 4.92 -2.34 14.59
CA ILE A 396 5.63 -2.53 15.86
C ILE A 396 5.09 -3.70 16.71
N GLY A 397 4.12 -4.43 16.19
CA GLY A 397 3.59 -5.66 16.77
C GLY A 397 2.08 -5.66 16.92
N ALA A 398 1.45 -6.73 16.45
CA ALA A 398 -0.01 -6.89 16.44
C ALA A 398 -0.62 -6.88 17.86
N ASP A 399 0.12 -7.28 18.88
CA ASP A 399 -0.31 -7.31 20.28
C ASP A 399 -0.59 -5.92 20.87
N ILE A 400 -0.06 -4.85 20.27
CA ILE A 400 -0.31 -3.45 20.69
C ILE A 400 -0.86 -2.57 19.55
N ALA A 401 -0.97 -3.12 18.33
CA ALA A 401 -1.38 -2.38 17.15
C ALA A 401 -2.60 -3.00 16.43
N ASP A 402 -3.17 -4.08 16.97
CA ASP A 402 -4.32 -4.76 16.37
C ASP A 402 -5.54 -4.68 17.31
N SER A 403 -6.62 -4.11 16.79
CA SER A 403 -7.89 -3.96 17.53
C SER A 403 -8.53 -5.29 17.96
N SER A 404 -8.16 -6.40 17.33
CA SER A 404 -8.68 -7.73 17.69
C SER A 404 -8.11 -8.29 19.00
N THR A 405 -7.02 -7.71 19.50
CA THR A 405 -6.35 -8.18 20.74
C THR A 405 -6.87 -7.52 22.03
N GLY A 406 -7.78 -6.56 21.93
CA GLY A 406 -8.42 -5.89 23.08
C GLY A 406 -7.64 -4.73 23.70
N GLU A 407 -6.34 -4.68 23.57
CA GLU A 407 -5.50 -3.54 23.91
C GLU A 407 -4.80 -3.05 22.63
N ASN A 408 -5.20 -1.88 22.15
CA ASN A 408 -4.67 -1.31 20.91
C ASN A 408 -4.21 0.14 21.13
N PRO A 409 -3.16 0.37 21.93
CA PRO A 409 -2.68 1.72 22.21
C PRO A 409 -2.26 2.48 20.94
N VAL A 410 -1.83 1.79 19.91
CA VAL A 410 -1.49 2.39 18.62
C VAL A 410 -2.74 2.85 17.87
N GLY A 411 -3.77 2.02 17.83
CA GLY A 411 -5.06 2.37 17.20
C GLY A 411 -5.77 3.51 17.93
N HIS A 412 -5.72 3.52 19.27
CA HIS A 412 -6.30 4.59 20.09
C HIS A 412 -5.73 5.97 19.79
N LEU A 413 -4.46 6.08 19.34
CA LEU A 413 -3.87 7.36 18.93
C LEU A 413 -4.73 8.12 17.92
N THR A 414 -5.40 7.41 17.05
CA THR A 414 -6.22 8.00 15.98
C THR A 414 -7.71 7.80 16.20
N SER A 415 -8.15 6.61 16.59
CA SER A 415 -9.58 6.30 16.76
C SER A 415 -10.26 7.16 17.82
N ASP A 416 -9.61 7.36 18.98
CA ASP A 416 -10.20 8.13 20.07
C ASP A 416 -10.23 9.64 19.79
N VAL A 417 -9.41 10.09 18.85
CA VAL A 417 -9.43 11.48 18.37
C VAL A 417 -10.50 11.65 17.29
N VAL A 418 -10.42 10.84 16.24
CA VAL A 418 -11.23 11.00 15.01
C VAL A 418 -12.67 10.55 15.20
N MET A 419 -12.92 9.53 16.01
CA MET A 419 -14.24 8.99 16.29
C MET A 419 -14.75 9.32 17.69
N GLY A 420 -13.85 9.44 18.66
CA GLY A 420 -14.19 9.68 20.05
C GLY A 420 -14.14 11.16 20.45
N GLY A 421 -13.66 12.05 19.57
CA GLY A 421 -13.58 13.48 19.81
C GLY A 421 -12.60 13.91 20.91
N SER A 422 -11.76 13.00 21.41
CA SER A 422 -10.74 13.29 22.43
C SER A 422 -9.62 14.17 21.88
N SER A 423 -8.96 14.96 22.74
CA SER A 423 -7.78 15.70 22.29
C SER A 423 -6.60 14.76 22.03
N PHE A 424 -5.84 15.02 20.97
CA PHE A 424 -4.66 14.20 20.67
C PHE A 424 -3.64 14.24 21.82
N ALA A 425 -3.46 15.39 22.46
CA ALA A 425 -2.55 15.52 23.61
C ALA A 425 -2.93 14.55 24.75
N THR A 426 -4.22 14.38 25.06
CA THR A 426 -4.68 13.44 26.08
C THR A 426 -4.40 12.00 25.66
N VAL A 427 -4.87 11.63 24.47
CA VAL A 427 -4.73 10.24 23.96
C VAL A 427 -3.26 9.84 23.79
N ARG A 428 -2.42 10.79 23.34
CA ARG A 428 -0.97 10.59 23.25
C ARG A 428 -0.36 10.25 24.61
N GLU A 429 -0.64 11.03 25.64
CA GLU A 429 -0.06 10.80 26.97
C GLU A 429 -0.52 9.49 27.60
N GLU A 430 -1.73 9.05 27.33
CA GLU A 430 -2.26 7.76 27.79
C GLU A 430 -1.58 6.55 27.14
N ASN A 431 -1.21 6.65 25.87
CA ASN A 431 -0.70 5.53 25.08
C ASN A 431 0.81 5.57 24.82
N ARG A 432 1.45 6.73 24.91
CA ARG A 432 2.86 6.94 24.57
C ARG A 432 3.81 5.98 25.27
N GLY A 433 3.60 5.74 26.56
CA GLY A 433 4.51 4.91 27.37
C GLY A 433 4.66 3.50 26.84
N VAL A 434 3.57 2.86 26.42
CA VAL A 434 3.57 1.51 25.87
C VAL A 434 4.24 1.50 24.47
N ILE A 435 3.91 2.48 23.64
CA ILE A 435 4.44 2.60 22.29
C ILE A 435 5.94 2.83 22.30
N GLU A 436 6.42 3.79 23.09
CA GLU A 436 7.86 4.10 23.19
C GLU A 436 8.66 2.95 23.82
N ALA A 437 8.08 2.19 24.76
CA ALA A 437 8.70 0.99 25.31
C ALA A 437 8.92 -0.08 24.23
N ARG A 438 7.91 -0.31 23.37
CA ARG A 438 8.03 -1.24 22.25
C ARG A 438 9.05 -0.76 21.22
N ILE A 439 9.05 0.50 20.85
CA ILE A 439 10.06 1.08 19.94
C ILE A 439 11.48 0.85 20.50
N LYS A 440 11.67 1.08 21.79
CA LYS A 440 12.94 0.84 22.48
C LYS A 440 13.33 -0.64 22.46
N GLU A 441 12.38 -1.54 22.69
CA GLU A 441 12.59 -2.98 22.66
C GLU A 441 13.08 -3.42 21.26
N LEU A 442 12.37 -3.03 20.20
CA LEU A 442 12.74 -3.37 18.82
C LEU A 442 14.11 -2.76 18.45
N ASN A 443 14.33 -1.50 18.76
CA ASN A 443 15.60 -0.82 18.48
C ASN A 443 16.79 -1.44 19.22
N ALA A 444 16.58 -2.08 20.37
CA ALA A 444 17.64 -2.77 21.11
C ALA A 444 18.13 -4.05 20.40
N THR A 445 17.37 -4.58 19.44
CA THR A 445 17.77 -5.74 18.64
C THR A 445 18.74 -5.39 17.51
N VAL A 446 18.88 -4.09 17.21
CA VAL A 446 19.77 -3.57 16.16
C VAL A 446 20.78 -2.64 16.82
N SER A 447 22.02 -3.06 16.87
CA SER A 447 23.14 -2.35 17.50
C SER A 447 24.04 -1.71 16.46
#